data_067eb0d7dc9e25300a10d62e2b111490
#
_entry.id   067eb0d7dc9e25300a10d62e2b111490
#
_cell.length_a   1.000
_cell.length_b   1.000
_cell.length_c   1.000
_cell.angle_alpha   90.00
_cell.angle_beta   90.00
_cell.angle_gamma   90.00
#
_symmetry.space_group_name_H-M   'P 1'
#
loop_
_entity.id
_entity.type
_entity.pdbx_description
1 polymer ?
#
loop_
_entity_poly.entity_id
_entity_poly.type
_entity_poly.pdbx_seq_one_letter_code
_entity_poly.pdbx_strand_id
1 'polypeptide(L)'
;MLADTCVNAMLDAVTFDLASLHTAYSASGANEVTGGSPAYARKAITLAAAAARARAASSAPVFDVPATTVRFIGLWTNAGTVFRGMFANGGSEKGFQVDLTNDKILNEAHGLVNGDKVVFYGGTVPTGLTEGTVYFVVGSTLADPDTFQVALTAGGAAIDLTGQPAAQCKFSKIVEEVFAAQGTFTVSALSFGITE
;
A
#
# COMPACT_ATOMS: atom_id res chain seq x y z
N MET A 1 -9.13 22.17 12.36
CA MET A 1 -9.10 20.74 12.83
C MET A 1 -10.53 20.25 13.05
N LEU A 2 -10.93 19.11 12.45
CA LEU A 2 -12.23 18.50 12.70
C LEU A 2 -12.21 17.74 14.03
N ALA A 3 -13.32 17.75 14.77
CA ALA A 3 -13.45 16.91 15.97
C ALA A 3 -13.41 15.42 15.61
N ASP A 4 -12.86 14.58 16.48
CA ASP A 4 -12.75 13.12 16.27
C ASP A 4 -14.11 12.47 15.99
N THR A 5 -15.17 12.94 16.65
CA THR A 5 -16.53 12.46 16.40
C THR A 5 -17.00 12.70 14.97
N CYS A 6 -16.63 13.83 14.37
CA CYS A 6 -16.94 14.14 12.98
C CYS A 6 -16.14 13.22 12.03
N VAL A 7 -14.85 13.06 12.27
CA VAL A 7 -13.98 12.19 11.46
C VAL A 7 -14.44 10.74 11.54
N ASN A 8 -14.76 10.25 12.74
CA ASN A 8 -15.25 8.88 12.92
C ASN A 8 -16.59 8.67 12.18
N ALA A 9 -17.51 9.62 12.23
CA ALA A 9 -18.77 9.54 11.48
C ALA A 9 -18.53 9.49 9.95
N MET A 10 -17.57 10.25 9.45
CA MET A 10 -17.19 10.20 8.02
C MET A 10 -16.62 8.85 7.65
N LEU A 11 -15.74 8.28 8.49
CA LEU A 11 -15.15 6.95 8.27
C LEU A 11 -16.23 5.85 8.33
N ASP A 12 -17.20 5.95 9.23
CA ASP A 12 -18.30 4.98 9.35
C ASP A 12 -19.29 5.04 8.17
N ALA A 13 -19.39 6.18 7.51
CA ALA A 13 -20.22 6.32 6.32
C ALA A 13 -19.65 5.57 5.09
N VAL A 14 -18.35 5.23 5.10
CA VAL A 14 -17.73 4.45 4.03
C VAL A 14 -17.94 2.97 4.30
N THR A 15 -18.57 2.26 3.36
CA THR A 15 -18.79 0.80 3.44
C THR A 15 -17.89 0.07 2.45
N PHE A 16 -17.30 -1.03 2.91
CA PHE A 16 -16.60 -1.99 2.05
C PHE A 16 -17.23 -3.38 2.28
N ASP A 17 -17.54 -4.07 1.20
CA ASP A 17 -18.22 -5.36 1.25
C ASP A 17 -17.23 -6.50 1.05
N LEU A 18 -16.28 -6.31 0.13
CA LEU A 18 -15.34 -7.34 -0.29
C LEU A 18 -13.91 -6.81 -0.29
N ALA A 19 -12.99 -7.70 0.03
CA ALA A 19 -11.56 -7.54 -0.20
C ALA A 19 -11.12 -8.42 -1.37
N SER A 20 -10.07 -7.98 -2.07
CA SER A 20 -9.40 -8.68 -3.16
C SER A 20 -7.89 -8.64 -2.99
N LEU A 21 -7.18 -9.54 -3.68
CA LEU A 21 -5.72 -9.58 -3.72
C LEU A 21 -5.24 -9.21 -5.11
N HIS A 22 -4.13 -8.46 -5.18
CA HIS A 22 -3.59 -7.96 -6.45
C HIS A 22 -2.08 -8.20 -6.54
N THR A 23 -1.64 -8.45 -7.77
CA THR A 23 -0.22 -8.70 -8.09
C THR A 23 0.55 -7.42 -8.38
N ALA A 24 -0.15 -6.34 -8.73
CA ALA A 24 0.42 -5.02 -8.99
C ALA A 24 -0.57 -3.92 -8.63
N TYR A 25 -0.08 -2.69 -8.44
CA TYR A 25 -0.91 -1.52 -8.22
C TYR A 25 -1.85 -1.25 -9.39
N SER A 26 -3.04 -0.79 -9.08
CA SER A 26 -4.00 -0.26 -10.06
C SER A 26 -4.97 0.70 -9.38
N ALA A 27 -5.13 1.88 -9.94
CA ALA A 27 -6.14 2.85 -9.50
C ALA A 27 -7.59 2.42 -9.83
N SER A 28 -7.77 1.39 -10.66
CA SER A 28 -9.10 0.89 -11.11
C SER A 28 -9.42 -0.52 -10.62
N GLY A 29 -8.54 -1.17 -9.82
CA GLY A 29 -8.74 -2.53 -9.35
C GLY A 29 -8.34 -3.62 -10.35
N ALA A 30 -7.56 -3.30 -11.38
CA ALA A 30 -6.95 -4.30 -12.26
C ALA A 30 -5.86 -5.12 -11.54
N ASN A 31 -5.27 -6.08 -12.25
CA ASN A 31 -4.22 -6.96 -11.74
C ASN A 31 -4.66 -7.83 -10.55
N GLU A 32 -5.96 -8.10 -10.44
CA GLU A 32 -6.49 -9.00 -9.44
C GLU A 32 -6.02 -10.44 -9.68
N VAL A 33 -5.75 -11.15 -8.60
CA VAL A 33 -5.42 -12.59 -8.63
C VAL A 33 -6.59 -13.35 -9.26
N THR A 34 -6.30 -14.34 -10.10
CA THR A 34 -7.31 -15.18 -10.75
C THR A 34 -6.84 -16.64 -10.84
N GLY A 35 -7.76 -17.57 -11.01
CA GLY A 35 -7.46 -18.99 -11.21
C GLY A 35 -7.30 -19.78 -9.90
N GLY A 36 -6.61 -20.89 -9.96
CA GLY A 36 -6.39 -21.80 -8.82
C GLY A 36 -7.42 -22.93 -8.72
N SER A 37 -7.13 -23.86 -7.81
CA SER A 37 -8.04 -24.94 -7.42
C SER A 37 -7.79 -25.28 -5.94
N PRO A 38 -8.65 -24.80 -5.01
CA PRO A 38 -9.87 -24.01 -5.21
C PRO A 38 -9.63 -22.71 -5.96
N ALA A 39 -10.63 -22.25 -6.72
CA ALA A 39 -10.53 -21.01 -7.47
C ALA A 39 -10.47 -19.80 -6.52
N TYR A 40 -9.58 -18.85 -6.82
CA TYR A 40 -9.56 -17.56 -6.15
C TYR A 40 -10.93 -16.86 -6.28
N ALA A 41 -11.36 -16.24 -5.19
CA ALA A 41 -12.52 -15.36 -5.17
C ALA A 41 -12.33 -14.25 -4.14
N ARG A 42 -12.92 -13.08 -4.40
CA ARG A 42 -13.02 -12.02 -3.39
C ARG A 42 -13.70 -12.52 -2.13
N LYS A 43 -13.30 -12.03 -0.99
CA LYS A 43 -13.85 -12.45 0.31
C LYS A 43 -14.53 -11.29 1.00
N ALA A 44 -15.60 -11.58 1.73
CA ALA A 44 -16.27 -10.59 2.56
C ALA A 44 -15.32 -10.01 3.61
N ILE A 45 -15.38 -8.71 3.80
CA ILE A 45 -14.66 -7.99 4.85
C ILE A 45 -15.66 -7.19 5.69
N THR A 46 -15.51 -7.26 7.00
CA THR A 46 -16.26 -6.44 7.95
C THR A 46 -15.35 -5.46 8.65
N LEU A 47 -15.86 -4.27 8.91
CA LEU A 47 -15.13 -3.21 9.58
C LEU A 47 -15.75 -2.93 10.95
N ALA A 48 -14.92 -2.70 11.95
CA ALA A 48 -15.35 -2.19 13.24
C ALA A 48 -15.87 -0.74 13.10
N ALA A 49 -16.56 -0.23 14.09
CA ALA A 49 -16.85 1.20 14.18
C ALA A 49 -15.55 2.01 14.27
N ALA A 50 -15.56 3.19 13.66
CA ALA A 50 -14.40 4.08 13.71
C ALA A 50 -14.14 4.58 15.13
N ALA A 51 -12.86 4.63 15.50
CA ALA A 51 -12.40 5.16 16.78
C ALA A 51 -11.06 5.86 16.59
N ALA A 52 -10.82 6.94 17.33
CA ALA A 52 -9.55 7.69 17.28
C ALA A 52 -9.11 8.04 15.84
N ARG A 53 -10.07 8.49 15.01
CA ARG A 53 -9.85 8.89 13.59
C ARG A 53 -9.39 7.75 12.68
N ALA A 54 -9.56 6.50 13.09
CA ALA A 54 -9.21 5.31 12.32
C ALA A 54 -10.34 4.29 12.32
N ARG A 55 -10.35 3.42 11.31
CA ARG A 55 -11.26 2.30 11.19
C ARG A 55 -10.48 1.06 10.79
N ALA A 56 -10.74 -0.04 11.45
CA ALA A 56 -10.03 -1.29 11.24
C ALA A 56 -10.98 -2.41 10.79
N ALA A 57 -10.43 -3.40 10.09
CA ALA A 57 -11.16 -4.64 9.82
C ALA A 57 -11.41 -5.39 11.13
N SER A 58 -12.63 -5.88 11.30
CA SER A 58 -13.04 -6.77 12.40
C SER A 58 -13.10 -8.24 11.97
N SER A 59 -12.89 -8.52 10.68
CA SER A 59 -12.74 -9.87 10.13
C SER A 59 -11.35 -10.06 9.54
N ALA A 60 -10.90 -11.33 9.46
CA ALA A 60 -9.64 -11.71 8.84
C ALA A 60 -9.93 -12.66 7.65
N PRO A 61 -10.31 -12.12 6.47
CA PRO A 61 -10.67 -12.96 5.33
C PRO A 61 -9.49 -13.81 4.86
N VAL A 62 -9.77 -15.09 4.57
CA VAL A 62 -8.83 -16.09 4.07
C VAL A 62 -9.12 -16.35 2.60
N PHE A 63 -8.11 -16.20 1.78
CA PHE A 63 -8.19 -16.39 0.32
C PHE A 63 -7.48 -17.67 -0.09
N ASP A 64 -8.06 -18.38 -1.05
CA ASP A 64 -7.34 -19.40 -1.81
C ASP A 64 -6.54 -18.71 -2.90
N VAL A 65 -5.22 -18.94 -2.95
CA VAL A 65 -4.31 -18.20 -3.82
C VAL A 65 -3.53 -19.19 -4.71
N PRO A 66 -3.61 -19.07 -6.04
CA PRO A 66 -2.79 -19.89 -6.95
C PRO A 66 -1.31 -19.52 -6.86
N ALA A 67 -0.46 -20.20 -7.62
CA ALA A 67 0.92 -19.79 -7.80
C ALA A 67 0.99 -18.36 -8.37
N THR A 68 1.39 -17.40 -7.54
CA THR A 68 1.45 -15.97 -7.87
C THR A 68 2.19 -15.20 -6.78
N THR A 69 2.33 -13.88 -6.95
CA THR A 69 2.86 -12.98 -5.91
C THR A 69 1.80 -11.96 -5.53
N VAL A 70 1.37 -11.96 -4.26
CA VAL A 70 0.44 -10.97 -3.71
C VAL A 70 1.23 -9.76 -3.23
N ARG A 71 0.80 -8.57 -3.66
CA ARG A 71 1.43 -7.28 -3.32
C ARG A 71 0.47 -6.27 -2.72
N PHE A 72 -0.82 -6.32 -3.09
CA PHE A 72 -1.81 -5.35 -2.64
C PHE A 72 -3.12 -6.03 -2.23
N ILE A 73 -3.84 -5.38 -1.33
CA ILE A 73 -5.20 -5.71 -0.92
C ILE A 73 -6.13 -4.62 -1.45
N GLY A 74 -7.09 -4.99 -2.32
CA GLY A 74 -8.11 -4.10 -2.85
C GLY A 74 -9.38 -4.14 -2.03
N LEU A 75 -10.11 -3.01 -1.98
CA LEU A 75 -11.40 -2.89 -1.31
C LEU A 75 -12.49 -2.51 -2.31
N TRP A 76 -13.67 -3.10 -2.15
CA TRP A 76 -14.80 -2.98 -3.03
C TRP A 76 -16.10 -2.74 -2.25
N THR A 77 -17.04 -2.06 -2.92
CA THR A 77 -18.43 -1.88 -2.43
C THR A 77 -19.40 -2.36 -3.50
N ASN A 78 -20.70 -2.35 -3.16
CA ASN A 78 -21.79 -2.73 -4.03
C ASN A 78 -21.60 -4.15 -4.61
N ALA A 79 -21.46 -5.12 -3.71
CA ALA A 79 -21.21 -6.53 -4.04
C ALA A 79 -20.01 -6.74 -5.01
N GLY A 80 -18.97 -5.91 -4.86
CA GLY A 80 -17.73 -6.02 -5.62
C GLY A 80 -17.74 -5.38 -7.00
N THR A 81 -18.71 -4.54 -7.31
CA THR A 81 -18.79 -3.85 -8.62
C THR A 81 -18.06 -2.51 -8.62
N VAL A 82 -17.85 -1.88 -7.45
CA VAL A 82 -17.21 -0.58 -7.34
C VAL A 82 -15.89 -0.70 -6.58
N PHE A 83 -14.79 -0.52 -7.27
CA PHE A 83 -13.46 -0.44 -6.66
C PHE A 83 -13.32 0.86 -5.86
N ARG A 84 -12.74 0.79 -4.67
CA ARG A 84 -12.58 1.92 -3.75
C ARG A 84 -11.13 2.29 -3.48
N GLY A 85 -10.21 1.41 -3.77
CA GLY A 85 -8.78 1.62 -3.56
C GLY A 85 -8.06 0.34 -3.16
N MET A 86 -6.75 0.41 -3.03
CA MET A 86 -5.94 -0.70 -2.56
C MET A 86 -4.83 -0.21 -1.64
N PHE A 87 -4.37 -1.11 -0.79
CA PHE A 87 -3.29 -0.91 0.15
C PHE A 87 -2.15 -1.87 -0.17
N ALA A 88 -0.92 -1.41 0.00
CA ALA A 88 0.24 -2.29 -0.10
C ALA A 88 0.22 -3.34 1.01
N ASN A 89 0.52 -4.58 0.68
CA ASN A 89 0.73 -5.61 1.69
C ASN A 89 2.03 -5.30 2.44
N GLY A 90 1.95 -5.03 3.75
CA GLY A 90 3.11 -4.92 4.63
C GLY A 90 3.44 -3.55 5.20
N GLY A 91 2.84 -2.46 4.77
CA GLY A 91 3.13 -1.13 5.32
C GLY A 91 1.98 -0.13 5.22
N SER A 92 1.93 0.80 6.19
CA SER A 92 1.03 1.95 6.12
C SER A 92 1.51 2.96 5.07
N GLU A 93 0.56 3.71 4.54
CA GLU A 93 0.85 4.83 3.64
C GLU A 93 1.53 5.98 4.41
N LYS A 94 2.60 6.50 3.83
CA LYS A 94 3.36 7.64 4.37
C LYS A 94 3.47 8.75 3.34
N GLY A 95 3.24 10.00 3.76
CA GLY A 95 3.58 11.17 2.97
C GLY A 95 5.09 11.35 2.90
N PHE A 96 5.57 12.09 1.90
CA PHE A 96 6.99 12.34 1.75
C PHE A 96 7.26 13.63 0.98
N GLN A 97 8.50 14.09 1.05
CA GLN A 97 9.08 15.15 0.22
C GLN A 97 10.28 14.60 -0.54
N VAL A 98 10.81 15.34 -1.48
CA VAL A 98 11.99 14.94 -2.27
C VAL A 98 13.06 16.04 -2.21
N ASP A 99 14.27 15.63 -1.86
CA ASP A 99 15.48 16.43 -2.07
C ASP A 99 16.04 16.09 -3.45
N LEU A 100 15.78 16.97 -4.41
CA LEU A 100 16.22 16.81 -5.81
C LEU A 100 17.74 17.00 -6.00
N THR A 101 18.45 17.54 -5.01
CA THR A 101 19.90 17.73 -5.11
C THR A 101 20.66 16.43 -4.81
N ASN A 102 20.09 15.62 -3.91
CA ASN A 102 20.73 14.41 -3.42
C ASN A 102 19.92 13.13 -3.77
N ASP A 103 18.87 13.24 -4.57
CA ASP A 103 17.96 12.14 -4.94
C ASP A 103 17.38 11.40 -3.74
N LYS A 104 17.03 12.13 -2.68
CA LYS A 104 16.54 11.55 -1.44
C LYS A 104 15.03 11.74 -1.28
N ILE A 105 14.40 10.71 -0.77
CA ILE A 105 13.03 10.72 -0.24
C ILE A 105 13.11 11.07 1.24
N LEU A 106 12.34 12.07 1.67
CA LEU A 106 12.33 12.57 3.04
C LEU A 106 11.03 12.17 3.73
N ASN A 107 11.13 11.43 4.82
CA ASN A 107 10.03 11.09 5.71
C ASN A 107 10.59 10.79 7.10
N GLU A 108 10.18 11.58 8.08
CA GLU A 108 10.64 11.45 9.47
C GLU A 108 10.44 10.02 9.99
N ALA A 109 11.49 9.44 10.54
CA ALA A 109 11.51 8.10 11.11
C ALA A 109 10.84 7.05 10.19
N HIS A 110 11.22 7.02 8.91
CA HIS A 110 10.58 6.15 7.91
C HIS A 110 10.64 4.65 8.26
N GLY A 111 11.62 4.20 9.04
CA GLY A 111 11.75 2.83 9.53
C GLY A 111 12.14 1.79 8.47
N LEU A 112 12.61 2.25 7.30
CA LEU A 112 13.07 1.40 6.22
C LEU A 112 14.58 1.10 6.36
N VAL A 113 14.99 -0.06 5.87
CA VAL A 113 16.39 -0.46 5.76
C VAL A 113 16.73 -0.77 4.30
N ASN A 114 18.02 -0.71 3.96
CA ASN A 114 18.49 -1.06 2.62
C ASN A 114 18.05 -2.48 2.23
N GLY A 115 17.48 -2.61 1.03
CA GLY A 115 16.89 -3.86 0.54
C GLY A 115 15.38 -4.00 0.78
N ASP A 116 14.78 -3.17 1.65
CA ASP A 116 13.33 -3.10 1.75
C ASP A 116 12.73 -2.71 0.39
N LYS A 117 11.52 -3.17 0.13
CA LYS A 117 10.77 -2.80 -1.07
C LYS A 117 9.74 -1.73 -0.74
N VAL A 118 9.62 -0.75 -1.62
CA VAL A 118 8.65 0.35 -1.51
C VAL A 118 7.94 0.57 -2.83
N VAL A 119 6.75 1.12 -2.76
CA VAL A 119 5.94 1.49 -3.91
C VAL A 119 5.41 2.91 -3.70
N PHE A 120 5.35 3.70 -4.78
CA PHE A 120 4.82 5.07 -4.79
C PHE A 120 3.54 5.12 -5.59
N TYR A 121 2.49 5.74 -5.05
CA TYR A 121 1.17 5.81 -5.69
C TYR A 121 0.30 6.94 -5.11
N GLY A 122 -0.90 7.11 -5.67
CA GLY A 122 -1.90 8.07 -5.20
C GLY A 122 -1.79 9.45 -5.82
N GLY A 123 -1.14 9.56 -6.98
CA GLY A 123 -1.01 10.80 -7.73
C GLY A 123 0.26 10.86 -8.58
N THR A 124 0.63 12.05 -9.02
CA THR A 124 1.88 12.22 -9.76
C THR A 124 3.07 11.91 -8.85
N VAL A 125 3.78 10.85 -9.17
CA VAL A 125 5.02 10.46 -8.49
C VAL A 125 6.18 11.37 -8.92
N PRO A 126 7.29 11.45 -8.15
CA PRO A 126 8.50 12.17 -8.56
C PRO A 126 8.97 11.76 -9.96
N THR A 127 9.39 12.73 -10.76
CA THR A 127 10.00 12.44 -12.06
C THR A 127 11.27 11.59 -11.85
N GLY A 128 11.38 10.50 -12.57
CA GLY A 128 12.35 9.42 -12.37
C GLY A 128 11.71 8.14 -11.86
N LEU A 129 10.53 8.24 -11.22
CA LEU A 129 9.75 7.08 -10.77
C LEU A 129 8.54 6.82 -11.65
N THR A 130 8.00 5.62 -11.55
CA THR A 130 6.74 5.20 -12.18
C THR A 130 5.77 4.74 -11.09
N GLU A 131 4.55 5.25 -11.11
CA GLU A 131 3.50 4.88 -10.16
C GLU A 131 3.28 3.36 -10.14
N GLY A 132 3.16 2.80 -8.95
CA GLY A 132 2.91 1.38 -8.74
C GLY A 132 4.09 0.45 -8.99
N THR A 133 5.23 0.96 -9.43
CA THR A 133 6.45 0.18 -9.58
C THR A 133 7.08 -0.08 -8.21
N VAL A 134 7.53 -1.32 -7.99
CA VAL A 134 8.26 -1.70 -6.78
C VAL A 134 9.74 -1.33 -6.92
N TYR A 135 10.24 -0.56 -5.97
CA TYR A 135 11.64 -0.14 -5.88
C TYR A 135 12.29 -0.73 -4.64
N PHE A 136 13.62 -0.80 -4.65
CA PHE A 136 14.42 -1.21 -3.50
C PHE A 136 14.98 0.03 -2.79
N VAL A 137 14.89 0.03 -1.48
CA VAL A 137 15.51 1.05 -0.63
C VAL A 137 17.02 0.91 -0.67
N VAL A 138 17.70 2.02 -0.90
CA VAL A 138 19.16 2.17 -0.82
C VAL A 138 19.48 3.47 -0.09
N GLY A 139 20.72 3.64 0.36
CA GLY A 139 21.15 4.89 1.02
C GLY A 139 20.48 5.19 2.36
N SER A 140 19.67 4.28 2.91
CA SER A 140 19.14 4.40 4.27
C SER A 140 20.22 4.07 5.29
N THR A 141 20.42 4.95 6.28
CA THR A 141 21.41 4.76 7.35
C THR A 141 20.84 5.10 8.72
N LEU A 142 21.39 4.50 9.78
CA LEU A 142 21.01 4.83 11.15
C LEU A 142 21.40 6.27 11.57
N ALA A 143 22.37 6.87 10.88
CA ALA A 143 22.79 8.24 11.12
C ALA A 143 21.85 9.27 10.48
N ASP A 144 21.06 8.86 9.48
CA ASP A 144 20.06 9.68 8.79
C ASP A 144 18.76 8.86 8.63
N PRO A 145 17.98 8.71 9.72
CA PRO A 145 16.80 7.86 9.75
C PRO A 145 15.59 8.46 9.01
N ASP A 146 15.71 9.71 8.55
CA ASP A 146 14.64 10.49 7.96
C ASP A 146 14.72 10.53 6.44
N THR A 147 15.78 9.95 5.84
CA THR A 147 15.97 9.94 4.40
C THR A 147 16.39 8.58 3.87
N PHE A 148 15.97 8.29 2.63
CA PHE A 148 16.42 7.13 1.87
C PHE A 148 16.42 7.46 0.38
N GLN A 149 17.10 6.65 -0.41
CA GLN A 149 17.05 6.66 -1.86
C GLN A 149 16.42 5.35 -2.36
N VAL A 150 16.09 5.28 -3.64
CA VAL A 150 15.51 4.09 -4.24
C VAL A 150 16.24 3.68 -5.52
N ALA A 151 16.23 2.37 -5.79
CA ALA A 151 16.82 1.77 -6.97
C ALA A 151 15.88 0.75 -7.60
N LEU A 152 16.08 0.41 -8.88
CA LEU A 152 15.31 -0.63 -9.58
C LEU A 152 15.68 -2.05 -9.13
N THR A 153 16.88 -2.24 -8.60
CA THR A 153 17.38 -3.54 -8.13
C THR A 153 17.97 -3.42 -6.73
N ALA A 154 18.00 -4.50 -5.99
CA ALA A 154 18.61 -4.54 -4.66
C ALA A 154 20.09 -4.13 -4.72
N GLY A 155 20.48 -3.11 -3.95
CA GLY A 155 21.84 -2.56 -3.96
C GLY A 155 22.25 -1.85 -5.25
N GLY A 156 21.30 -1.56 -6.15
CA GLY A 156 21.54 -0.83 -7.39
C GLY A 156 21.85 0.64 -7.18
N ALA A 157 22.16 1.35 -8.27
CA ALA A 157 22.35 2.79 -8.24
C ALA A 157 21.03 3.50 -7.90
N ALA A 158 21.14 4.58 -7.12
CA ALA A 158 19.99 5.45 -6.84
C ALA A 158 19.44 6.05 -8.14
N ILE A 159 18.11 6.19 -8.18
CA ILE A 159 17.39 6.80 -9.29
C ILE A 159 17.52 8.33 -9.16
N ASP A 160 17.85 8.98 -10.26
CA ASP A 160 17.85 10.45 -10.41
C ASP A 160 16.39 10.96 -10.33
N LEU A 161 16.12 11.81 -9.34
CA LEU A 161 14.82 12.42 -9.08
C LEU A 161 14.83 13.87 -9.52
N THR A 162 14.12 14.19 -10.60
CA THR A 162 14.14 15.53 -11.22
C THR A 162 12.85 16.32 -11.04
N GLY A 163 11.87 15.82 -10.30
CA GLY A 163 10.58 16.48 -10.07
C GLY A 163 9.96 16.13 -8.71
N GLN A 164 9.20 17.08 -8.16
CA GLN A 164 8.48 16.89 -6.91
C GLN A 164 7.21 16.04 -7.12
N PRO A 165 6.78 15.25 -6.11
CA PRO A 165 5.53 14.54 -6.16
C PRO A 165 4.33 15.49 -6.01
N ALA A 166 3.14 15.05 -6.44
CA ALA A 166 1.90 15.70 -6.03
C ALA A 166 1.67 15.51 -4.52
N ALA A 167 0.99 16.47 -3.88
CA ALA A 167 0.76 16.45 -2.43
C ALA A 167 0.04 15.18 -1.91
N GLN A 168 -0.82 14.58 -2.72
CA GLN A 168 -1.53 13.34 -2.38
C GLN A 168 -0.69 12.08 -2.60
N CYS A 169 0.46 12.16 -3.26
CA CYS A 169 1.34 11.00 -3.48
C CYS A 169 1.86 10.46 -2.15
N LYS A 170 1.83 9.14 -2.01
CA LYS A 170 2.26 8.40 -0.84
C LYS A 170 3.27 7.34 -1.25
N PHE A 171 4.03 6.87 -0.29
CA PHE A 171 4.75 5.61 -0.42
C PHE A 171 4.33 4.63 0.67
N SER A 172 4.49 3.35 0.39
CA SER A 172 4.34 2.28 1.38
C SER A 172 5.48 1.28 1.25
N LYS A 173 5.90 0.72 2.38
CA LYS A 173 6.69 -0.51 2.36
C LYS A 173 5.80 -1.62 1.81
N ILE A 174 6.37 -2.49 0.98
CA ILE A 174 5.66 -3.64 0.42
C ILE A 174 6.37 -4.92 0.81
N VAL A 175 5.58 -5.87 1.31
CA VAL A 175 6.01 -7.25 1.56
C VAL A 175 5.34 -8.12 0.50
N GLU A 176 6.14 -8.69 -0.38
CA GLU A 176 5.63 -9.60 -1.39
C GLU A 176 5.41 -10.99 -0.77
N GLU A 177 4.19 -11.49 -0.88
CA GLU A 177 3.88 -12.87 -0.50
C GLU A 177 3.89 -13.74 -1.76
N VAL A 178 4.91 -14.60 -1.86
CA VAL A 178 5.16 -15.41 -3.06
C VAL A 178 4.60 -16.82 -2.85
N PHE A 179 3.66 -17.21 -3.69
CA PHE A 179 3.08 -18.54 -3.74
C PHE A 179 3.68 -19.31 -4.92
N ALA A 180 4.56 -20.27 -4.64
CA ALA A 180 5.09 -21.18 -5.67
C ALA A 180 4.07 -22.23 -6.14
N ALA A 181 3.03 -22.48 -5.32
CA ALA A 181 1.91 -23.39 -5.58
C ALA A 181 0.64 -22.84 -4.93
N GLN A 182 -0.48 -23.52 -5.12
CA GLN A 182 -1.73 -23.20 -4.42
C GLN A 182 -1.50 -23.14 -2.91
N GLY A 183 -1.98 -22.07 -2.28
CA GLY A 183 -1.89 -21.81 -0.85
C GLY A 183 -3.03 -20.96 -0.33
N THR A 184 -2.89 -20.43 0.87
CA THR A 184 -3.85 -19.51 1.47
C THR A 184 -3.18 -18.23 1.94
N PHE A 185 -3.86 -17.09 1.74
CA PHE A 185 -3.46 -15.78 2.23
C PHE A 185 -4.52 -15.24 3.19
N THR A 186 -4.11 -14.79 4.35
CA THR A 186 -5.00 -14.18 5.34
C THR A 186 -4.71 -12.69 5.48
N VAL A 187 -5.71 -11.86 5.28
CA VAL A 187 -5.63 -10.43 5.64
C VAL A 187 -5.84 -10.33 7.15
N SER A 188 -4.77 -10.44 7.91
CA SER A 188 -4.80 -10.47 9.38
C SER A 188 -5.03 -9.11 10.02
N ALA A 189 -4.67 -8.03 9.35
CA ALA A 189 -4.88 -6.66 9.79
C ALA A 189 -5.04 -5.72 8.59
N LEU A 190 -6.05 -4.89 8.64
CA LEU A 190 -6.25 -3.77 7.72
C LEU A 190 -6.82 -2.61 8.51
N SER A 191 -6.20 -1.46 8.43
CA SER A 191 -6.73 -0.23 9.04
C SER A 191 -6.45 0.96 8.13
N PHE A 192 -7.33 1.94 8.17
CA PHE A 192 -7.18 3.22 7.49
C PHE A 192 -7.74 4.33 8.36
N GLY A 193 -7.24 5.53 8.18
CA GLY A 193 -7.63 6.67 8.98
C GLY A 193 -7.34 7.99 8.30
N ILE A 194 -7.75 9.07 8.94
CA ILE A 194 -7.46 10.44 8.51
C ILE A 194 -6.48 11.03 9.54
N THR A 195 -5.26 11.27 9.08
CA THR A 195 -4.24 12.02 9.82
C THR A 195 -4.27 13.48 9.37
N GLU A 196 -3.97 14.38 10.28
CA GLU A 196 -3.78 15.80 9.98
C GLU A 196 -2.37 16.11 9.58
#